data_c75655c570e04de4449c8e16892fcb3f
#
_entry.id   c75655c570e04de4449c8e16892fcb3f
#
_cell.length_a   1.000
_cell.length_b   1.000
_cell.length_c   1.000
_cell.angle_alpha   90.00
_cell.angle_beta   90.00
_cell.angle_gamma   90.00
#
_symmetry.space_group_name_H-M   'P 1'
#
loop_
_entity.id
_entity.type
_entity.pdbx_description
1 polymer ?
#
loop_
_entity_poly.entity_id
_entity_poly.type
_entity_poly.pdbx_seq_one_letter_code
_entity_poly.pdbx_strand_id
1 'polypeptide(L)'
;MGNKLRVGWPIWVGVVSQDLERQRRFYREVLGFKELGAAESWVSFDMGWPNFFELKARSDDPQYDRPRYQVAFGVDDIEASRRELIARGVDSVSEIVGKREIGGYWCYFKDPEGNVLAISQRVGTAPKEPSSA
;
A
#
# COMPACT_ATOMS: atom_id res chain seq x y z
N MET A 1 37.41 -0.75 2.73
CA MET A 1 36.12 -1.31 2.93
C MET A 1 35.12 -0.72 2.00
N GLY A 2 34.54 -1.52 1.19
CA GLY A 2 33.51 -1.07 0.27
C GLY A 2 32.28 -0.56 1.02
N ASN A 3 31.52 0.31 0.39
CA ASN A 3 30.23 0.74 0.90
C ASN A 3 29.29 -0.46 0.92
N LYS A 4 28.68 -0.66 2.07
CA LYS A 4 27.64 -1.68 2.14
C LYS A 4 26.38 -1.13 1.48
N LEU A 5 25.84 -1.90 0.58
CA LEU A 5 24.53 -1.58 0.03
C LEU A 5 23.49 -1.76 1.14
N ARG A 6 22.77 -0.69 1.45
CA ARG A 6 21.66 -0.72 2.40
C ARG A 6 20.38 -0.43 1.67
N VAL A 7 19.54 -1.43 1.58
CA VAL A 7 18.25 -1.31 0.92
C VAL A 7 17.20 -1.21 2.01
N GLY A 8 16.51 -0.08 2.05
CA GLY A 8 15.42 0.13 3.01
C GLY A 8 14.08 -0.27 2.43
N TRP A 9 13.02 0.14 3.11
CA TRP A 9 11.68 -0.04 2.60
C TRP A 9 11.48 0.76 1.32
N PRO A 10 10.61 0.28 0.40
CA PRO A 10 10.26 1.08 -0.76
C PRO A 10 9.73 2.45 -0.34
N ILE A 11 10.23 3.49 -0.98
CA ILE A 11 9.75 4.86 -0.73
C ILE A 11 8.77 5.29 -1.80
N TRP A 12 8.59 4.49 -2.81
CA TRP A 12 7.63 4.71 -3.87
C TRP A 12 7.02 3.38 -4.26
N VAL A 13 5.71 3.35 -4.38
CA VAL A 13 4.99 2.19 -4.87
C VAL A 13 4.02 2.67 -5.92
N GLY A 14 4.02 2.02 -7.06
CA GLY A 14 3.13 2.36 -8.16
C GLY A 14 2.25 1.19 -8.57
N VAL A 15 1.04 1.51 -8.93
CA VAL A 15 0.06 0.56 -9.45
C VAL A 15 -0.43 1.06 -10.80
N VAL A 16 -0.38 0.19 -11.80
CA VAL A 16 -0.92 0.51 -13.12
C VAL A 16 -2.43 0.32 -13.10
N SER A 17 -3.16 1.33 -13.55
CA SER A 17 -4.62 1.37 -13.49
C SER A 17 -5.22 1.38 -14.89
N GLN A 18 -6.26 0.60 -15.08
CA GLN A 18 -7.02 0.62 -16.34
C GLN A 18 -8.04 1.76 -16.36
N ASP A 19 -8.58 2.10 -15.20
CA ASP A 19 -9.51 3.21 -15.02
C ASP A 19 -8.96 4.09 -13.91
N LEU A 20 -8.15 5.06 -14.28
CA LEU A 20 -7.43 5.89 -13.32
C LEU A 20 -8.38 6.68 -12.42
N GLU A 21 -9.47 7.21 -12.97
CA GLU A 21 -10.39 8.03 -12.18
C GLU A 21 -11.14 7.19 -11.13
N ARG A 22 -11.54 5.97 -11.48
CA ARG A 22 -12.20 5.07 -10.54
C ARG A 22 -11.24 4.66 -9.43
N GLN A 23 -10.00 4.33 -9.78
CA GLN A 23 -8.95 4.00 -8.81
C GLN A 23 -8.66 5.19 -7.91
N ARG A 24 -8.53 6.37 -8.49
CA ARG A 24 -8.29 7.61 -7.74
C ARG A 24 -9.35 7.82 -6.66
N ARG A 25 -10.61 7.66 -7.01
CA ARG A 25 -11.71 7.81 -6.05
C ARG A 25 -11.64 6.78 -4.94
N PHE A 26 -11.30 5.53 -5.28
CA PHE A 26 -11.16 4.48 -4.28
C PHE A 26 -10.10 4.82 -3.25
N TYR A 27 -8.90 5.15 -3.69
CA TYR A 27 -7.80 5.44 -2.76
C TYR A 27 -8.06 6.70 -1.95
N ARG A 28 -8.65 7.70 -2.55
CA ARG A 28 -8.96 8.96 -1.86
C ARG A 28 -10.17 8.84 -0.94
N GLU A 29 -11.27 8.28 -1.41
CA GLU A 29 -12.53 8.30 -0.68
C GLU A 29 -12.71 7.10 0.24
N VAL A 30 -12.29 5.91 -0.17
CA VAL A 30 -12.42 4.71 0.66
C VAL A 30 -11.26 4.61 1.63
N LEU A 31 -10.02 4.73 1.15
CA LEU A 31 -8.84 4.60 2.00
C LEU A 31 -8.41 5.92 2.65
N GLY A 32 -8.92 7.04 2.20
CA GLY A 32 -8.62 8.33 2.81
C GLY A 32 -7.23 8.87 2.50
N PHE A 33 -6.63 8.45 1.40
CA PHE A 33 -5.30 8.92 1.03
C PHE A 33 -5.36 10.39 0.59
N LYS A 34 -4.34 11.14 0.97
CA LYS A 34 -4.22 12.55 0.60
C LYS A 34 -3.45 12.66 -0.70
N GLU A 35 -4.06 13.30 -1.70
CA GLU A 35 -3.38 13.56 -2.95
C GLU A 35 -2.32 14.63 -2.78
N LEU A 36 -1.14 14.41 -3.38
CA LEU A 36 -0.08 15.40 -3.48
C LEU A 36 -0.05 16.07 -4.83
N GLY A 37 -0.37 15.33 -5.88
CA GLY A 37 -0.37 15.87 -7.22
C GLY A 37 -1.00 14.89 -8.19
N ALA A 38 -1.40 15.41 -9.33
CA ALA A 38 -2.03 14.61 -10.36
C ALA A 38 -1.77 15.23 -11.72
N ALA A 39 -1.75 14.36 -12.71
CA ALA A 39 -1.75 14.75 -14.13
C ALA A 39 -2.72 13.84 -14.85
N GLU A 40 -2.78 13.95 -16.15
CA GLU A 40 -3.70 13.14 -16.96
C GLU A 40 -3.44 11.63 -16.78
N SER A 41 -2.17 11.25 -16.61
CA SER A 41 -1.77 9.84 -16.59
C SER A 41 -1.29 9.33 -15.24
N TRP A 42 -1.40 10.11 -14.19
CA TRP A 42 -0.97 9.65 -12.87
C TRP A 42 -1.61 10.45 -11.75
N VAL A 43 -1.66 9.83 -10.57
CA VAL A 43 -2.05 10.50 -9.31
C VAL A 43 -1.09 10.03 -8.24
N SER A 44 -0.53 10.97 -7.48
CA SER A 44 0.40 10.68 -6.40
C SER A 44 -0.24 10.99 -5.06
N PHE A 45 -0.04 10.10 -4.09
CA PHE A 45 -0.59 10.22 -2.75
C PHE A 45 0.53 10.30 -1.71
N ASP A 46 0.25 11.06 -0.65
CA ASP A 46 1.16 11.24 0.48
C ASP A 46 1.08 10.04 1.42
N MET A 47 2.21 9.36 1.60
CA MET A 47 2.33 8.26 2.55
C MET A 47 3.26 8.63 3.71
N GLY A 48 3.49 9.92 3.89
CA GLY A 48 4.48 10.41 4.85
C GLY A 48 5.86 10.51 4.20
N TRP A 49 6.43 11.72 4.17
CA TRP A 49 7.73 11.93 3.56
C TRP A 49 8.78 10.95 4.10
N PRO A 50 9.58 10.29 3.27
CA PRO A 50 9.69 10.43 1.81
C PRO A 50 8.88 9.42 1.00
N ASN A 51 7.81 8.88 1.53
CA ASN A 51 7.07 7.77 0.94
C ASN A 51 5.91 8.27 0.09
N PHE A 52 5.75 7.66 -1.08
CA PHE A 52 4.69 7.99 -2.02
C PHE A 52 4.01 6.73 -2.54
N PHE A 53 2.72 6.82 -2.76
CA PHE A 53 1.96 5.84 -3.50
C PHE A 53 1.42 6.51 -4.77
N GLU A 54 1.59 5.87 -5.92
CA GLU A 54 1.20 6.47 -7.19
C GLU A 54 0.34 5.53 -8.01
N LEU A 55 -0.74 6.07 -8.55
CA LEU A 55 -1.53 5.39 -9.57
C LEU A 55 -1.07 5.91 -10.92
N LYS A 56 -0.84 4.99 -11.85
CA LYS A 56 -0.43 5.32 -13.21
C LYS A 56 -1.45 4.78 -14.18
N ALA A 57 -1.82 5.56 -15.17
CA ALA A 57 -2.66 5.07 -16.25
C ALA A 57 -1.91 4.01 -17.04
N ARG A 58 -2.67 3.05 -17.59
CA ARG A 58 -2.09 2.03 -18.44
C ARG A 58 -1.38 2.68 -19.62
N SER A 59 -0.19 2.19 -19.89
CA SER A 59 0.63 2.63 -21.01
C SER A 59 0.65 1.57 -22.10
N ASP A 60 0.84 1.99 -23.34
CA ASP A 60 1.08 1.05 -24.43
C ASP A 60 2.47 0.42 -24.37
N ASP A 61 3.34 0.95 -23.52
CA ASP A 61 4.68 0.39 -23.32
C ASP A 61 4.60 -0.77 -22.33
N PRO A 62 4.83 -2.02 -22.78
CA PRO A 62 4.68 -3.21 -21.95
C PRO A 62 5.55 -3.20 -20.69
N GLN A 63 6.64 -2.45 -20.67
CA GLN A 63 7.51 -2.42 -19.50
C GLN A 63 6.82 -1.77 -18.29
N TYR A 64 5.82 -0.94 -18.50
CA TYR A 64 5.11 -0.29 -17.42
C TYR A 64 3.89 -1.07 -16.94
N ASP A 65 3.53 -2.14 -17.63
CA ASP A 65 2.38 -2.97 -17.25
C ASP A 65 2.77 -4.12 -16.34
N ARG A 66 4.04 -4.25 -16.00
CA ARG A 66 4.57 -5.39 -15.22
C ARG A 66 5.71 -4.99 -14.31
N PRO A 67 5.83 -5.69 -13.18
CA PRO A 67 4.82 -6.51 -12.52
C PRO A 67 3.82 -5.64 -11.78
N ARG A 68 2.66 -6.20 -11.46
CA ARG A 68 1.74 -5.56 -10.53
C ARG A 68 2.25 -5.87 -9.13
N TYR A 69 2.58 -4.84 -8.39
CA TYR A 69 3.10 -5.03 -7.06
C TYR A 69 1.97 -5.21 -6.05
N GLN A 70 2.19 -6.11 -5.10
CA GLN A 70 1.35 -6.22 -3.94
C GLN A 70 1.89 -5.27 -2.88
N VAL A 71 0.99 -4.52 -2.25
CA VAL A 71 1.36 -3.50 -1.29
C VAL A 71 0.66 -3.80 0.03
N ALA A 72 1.38 -3.69 1.13
CA ALA A 72 0.81 -3.72 2.47
C ALA A 72 0.95 -2.33 3.08
N PHE A 73 -0.18 -1.79 3.53
CA PHE A 73 -0.22 -0.51 4.22
C PHE A 73 -0.27 -0.75 5.72
N GLY A 74 0.54 -0.01 6.48
CA GLY A 74 0.57 -0.14 7.92
C GLY A 74 -0.69 0.45 8.57
N VAL A 75 -1.21 -0.25 9.58
CA VAL A 75 -2.32 0.23 10.41
C VAL A 75 -1.96 -0.01 11.88
N ASP A 76 -2.57 0.76 12.76
CA ASP A 76 -2.33 0.61 14.20
C ASP A 76 -3.18 -0.49 14.82
N ASP A 77 -4.37 -0.72 14.29
CA ASP A 77 -5.31 -1.71 14.80
C ASP A 77 -5.95 -2.45 13.63
N ILE A 78 -5.48 -3.67 13.40
CA ILE A 78 -5.91 -4.46 12.25
C ILE A 78 -7.39 -4.82 12.31
N GLU A 79 -7.91 -5.15 13.48
CA GLU A 79 -9.31 -5.53 13.62
C GLU A 79 -10.23 -4.33 13.35
N ALA A 80 -9.92 -3.19 13.94
CA ALA A 80 -10.70 -1.98 13.72
C ALA A 80 -10.60 -1.52 12.25
N SER A 81 -9.42 -1.59 11.67
CA SER A 81 -9.21 -1.20 10.28
C SER A 81 -9.96 -2.12 9.31
N ARG A 82 -9.95 -3.41 9.60
CA ARG A 82 -10.69 -4.38 8.80
C ARG A 82 -12.19 -4.08 8.82
N ARG A 83 -12.74 -3.84 10.01
CA ARG A 83 -14.16 -3.48 10.14
C ARG A 83 -14.51 -2.21 9.37
N GLU A 84 -13.62 -1.23 9.42
CA GLU A 84 -13.83 0.03 8.72
C GLU A 84 -13.82 -0.14 7.21
N LEU A 85 -12.91 -0.96 6.67
CA LEU A 85 -12.93 -1.27 5.25
C LEU A 85 -14.25 -1.89 4.82
N ILE A 86 -14.74 -2.84 5.59
CA ILE A 86 -16.03 -3.50 5.31
C ILE A 86 -17.17 -2.46 5.38
N ALA A 87 -17.16 -1.60 6.38
CA ALA A 87 -18.18 -0.56 6.55
C ALA A 87 -18.18 0.44 5.39
N ARG A 88 -17.02 0.66 4.77
CA ARG A 88 -16.88 1.54 3.60
C ARG A 88 -17.22 0.86 2.28
N GLY A 89 -17.70 -0.37 2.32
CA GLY A 89 -18.16 -1.07 1.13
C GLY A 89 -17.12 -1.93 0.41
N VAL A 90 -15.98 -2.19 1.04
CA VAL A 90 -15.00 -3.10 0.46
C VAL A 90 -15.46 -4.53 0.74
N ASP A 91 -15.85 -5.26 -0.30
CA ASP A 91 -16.46 -6.58 -0.19
C ASP A 91 -15.47 -7.74 -0.31
N SER A 92 -14.23 -7.42 -0.60
CA SER A 92 -13.18 -8.42 -0.85
C SER A 92 -12.24 -8.64 0.35
N VAL A 93 -12.61 -8.16 1.54
CA VAL A 93 -11.71 -8.20 2.69
C VAL A 93 -11.61 -9.62 3.24
N SER A 94 -10.38 -10.14 3.31
CA SER A 94 -10.13 -11.48 3.84
C SER A 94 -10.20 -11.53 5.37
N GLU A 95 -10.16 -12.73 5.92
CA GLU A 95 -9.91 -12.91 7.33
C GLU A 95 -8.51 -12.42 7.70
N ILE A 96 -8.33 -12.05 8.95
CA ILE A 96 -7.03 -11.66 9.47
C ILE A 96 -6.16 -12.92 9.59
N VAL A 97 -4.95 -12.83 9.07
CA VAL A 97 -3.95 -13.87 9.15
C VAL A 97 -2.70 -13.34 9.83
N GLY A 98 -1.79 -14.23 10.12
CA GLY A 98 -0.54 -13.87 10.77
C GLY A 98 -0.47 -14.38 12.20
N LYS A 99 0.66 -14.17 12.82
CA LYS A 99 0.94 -14.59 14.19
C LYS A 99 1.86 -13.58 14.85
N ARG A 100 1.71 -13.48 16.15
CA ARG A 100 2.61 -12.67 16.95
C ARG A 100 4.07 -13.07 16.74
N GLU A 101 4.34 -14.34 16.63
CA GLU A 101 5.70 -14.87 16.48
C GLU A 101 6.37 -14.48 15.17
N ILE A 102 5.59 -14.21 14.14
CA ILE A 102 6.14 -13.76 12.85
C ILE A 102 6.04 -12.24 12.66
N GLY A 103 5.73 -11.53 13.74
CA GLY A 103 5.86 -10.08 13.74
C GLY A 103 4.62 -9.31 13.37
N GLY A 104 3.47 -9.96 13.14
CA GLY A 104 2.29 -9.18 12.88
C GLY A 104 1.12 -9.92 12.30
N TYR A 105 0.09 -9.13 12.06
CA TYR A 105 -1.18 -9.58 11.50
C TYR A 105 -1.50 -8.76 10.27
N TRP A 106 -2.16 -9.36 9.29
CA TRP A 106 -2.60 -8.64 8.10
C TRP A 106 -3.85 -9.26 7.52
N CYS A 107 -4.51 -8.52 6.66
CA CYS A 107 -5.58 -9.05 5.83
C CYS A 107 -5.50 -8.45 4.44
N TYR A 108 -6.09 -9.15 3.48
CA TYR A 108 -6.05 -8.77 2.08
C TYR A 108 -7.38 -8.18 1.65
N PHE A 109 -7.32 -7.32 0.67
CA PHE A 109 -8.49 -6.82 -0.02
C PHE A 109 -8.09 -6.44 -1.45
N LYS A 110 -9.07 -6.17 -2.27
CA LYS A 110 -8.81 -5.80 -3.66
C LYS A 110 -9.29 -4.38 -3.91
N ASP A 111 -8.55 -3.69 -4.77
CA ASP A 111 -9.03 -2.42 -5.30
C ASP A 111 -10.02 -2.67 -6.44
N PRO A 112 -10.64 -1.61 -7.02
CA PRO A 112 -11.64 -1.78 -8.07
C PRO A 112 -11.16 -2.50 -9.32
N GLU A 113 -9.86 -2.56 -9.55
CA GLU A 113 -9.27 -3.26 -10.69
C GLU A 113 -8.78 -4.66 -10.35
N GLY A 114 -9.05 -5.13 -9.13
CA GLY A 114 -8.67 -6.47 -8.72
C GLY A 114 -7.22 -6.60 -8.26
N ASN A 115 -6.51 -5.51 -8.06
CA ASN A 115 -5.17 -5.56 -7.47
C ASN A 115 -5.29 -5.96 -6.00
N VAL A 116 -4.50 -6.95 -5.59
CA VAL A 116 -4.52 -7.42 -4.21
C VAL A 116 -3.63 -6.52 -3.37
N LEU A 117 -4.22 -5.94 -2.34
CA LEU A 117 -3.55 -5.10 -1.37
C LEU A 117 -3.68 -5.74 0.00
N ALA A 118 -2.95 -5.24 0.98
CA ALA A 118 -3.08 -5.67 2.36
C ALA A 118 -3.00 -4.47 3.29
N ILE A 119 -3.65 -4.61 4.45
CA ILE A 119 -3.34 -3.80 5.62
C ILE A 119 -2.63 -4.68 6.61
N SER A 120 -1.67 -4.13 7.34
CA SER A 120 -0.80 -4.89 8.22
C SER A 120 -0.54 -4.13 9.51
N GLN A 121 -0.67 -4.85 10.62
CA GLN A 121 -0.29 -4.34 11.93
C GLN A 121 0.91 -5.11 12.44
N ARG A 122 1.98 -4.40 12.73
CA ARG A 122 3.13 -5.02 13.37
C ARG A 122 2.86 -5.21 14.84
N VAL A 123 3.37 -6.29 15.39
CA VAL A 123 3.21 -6.64 16.79
C VAL A 123 4.54 -6.46 17.51
N GLY A 124 4.46 -5.92 18.73
CA GLY A 124 5.65 -5.66 19.53
C GLY A 124 6.15 -4.24 19.36
N THR A 125 7.26 -3.96 20.00
CA THR A 125 7.93 -2.67 19.88
C THR A 125 8.64 -2.59 18.54
N ALA A 126 8.77 -1.39 18.04
CA ALA A 126 9.65 -1.16 16.91
C ALA A 126 11.01 -1.77 17.23
N PRO A 127 11.64 -2.43 16.24
CA PRO A 127 12.99 -2.90 16.45
C PRO A 127 13.82 -1.70 16.91
N LYS A 128 14.59 -1.91 17.95
CA LYS A 128 15.59 -0.92 18.31
C LYS A 128 16.32 -0.58 17.04
N GLU A 129 16.47 0.70 16.81
CA GLU A 129 17.32 1.09 15.72
C GLU A 129 18.54 0.20 15.76
N PRO A 130 18.86 -0.43 14.64
CA PRO A 130 20.05 -1.22 14.56
C PRO A 130 21.12 -0.32 15.11
N SER A 131 21.42 -0.45 16.38
CA SER A 131 22.36 0.35 17.09
C SER A 131 23.25 0.96 16.09
N SER A 132 22.68 1.71 15.28
CA SER A 132 23.46 2.31 14.26
C SER A 132 24.63 1.49 13.93
N ALA A 133 24.52 0.33 14.29
CA ALA A 133 25.59 -0.54 13.97
C ALA A 133 25.56 -0.81 12.53
#